data_92be576f69185e13a5ecffca1406505d
#
_entry.id   92be576f69185e13a5ecffca1406505d
#
_cell.length_a   1.000
_cell.length_b   1.000
_cell.length_c   1.000
_cell.angle_alpha   90.00
_cell.angle_beta   90.00
_cell.angle_gamma   90.00
#
_symmetry.space_group_name_H-M   'P 1'
#
loop_
_entity.id
_entity.type
_entity.pdbx_description
1 polymer ?
#
loop_
_entity_poly.entity_id
_entity_poly.type
_entity_poly.pdbx_seq_one_letter_code
_entity_poly.pdbx_strand_id
1 'polypeptide(L)'
;GTVIDVQVFTRDGVKRDKRAESIIEDALKRYRRDLDDQLRIVERDAFDRLRRQLVGHKVAGGPDAFKPGVALTMEMLEAVPGYDLFNLRMEEEGAQHIIDLTMRAIQDTREQNDRKYATKKDKLTRGDELPPGVLKMVKVYIAERRRLQPGDKMAGRHGNKGVVSKI
;
A
#
# COMPACT_ATOMS: atom_id res chain seq x y z
N GLY A 1 27.47 2.60 -13.98
CA GLY A 1 26.13 2.73 -13.42
C GLY A 1 25.98 1.97 -12.12
N THR A 2 24.98 2.35 -11.32
CA THR A 2 24.68 1.70 -10.04
C THR A 2 23.48 0.76 -10.22
N VAL A 3 23.60 -0.48 -9.75
CA VAL A 3 22.47 -1.43 -9.77
C VAL A 3 21.43 -0.98 -8.76
N ILE A 4 20.19 -0.76 -9.24
CA ILE A 4 19.06 -0.29 -8.41
C ILE A 4 18.04 -1.38 -8.13
N ASP A 5 17.91 -2.37 -9.01
CA ASP A 5 17.02 -3.51 -8.81
C ASP A 5 17.50 -4.74 -9.57
N VAL A 6 17.15 -5.93 -9.07
CA VAL A 6 17.44 -7.22 -9.69
C VAL A 6 16.20 -8.10 -9.62
N GLN A 7 15.77 -8.62 -10.78
CA GLN A 7 14.66 -9.56 -10.89
C GLN A 7 15.16 -10.87 -11.45
N VAL A 8 14.79 -11.98 -10.82
CA VAL A 8 15.18 -13.33 -11.24
C VAL A 8 13.93 -14.10 -11.67
N PHE A 9 13.97 -14.63 -12.89
CA PHE A 9 12.95 -15.48 -13.47
C PHE A 9 13.51 -16.89 -13.62
N THR A 10 12.79 -17.88 -13.16
CA THR A 10 13.23 -19.28 -13.20
C THR A 10 12.13 -20.12 -13.83
N ARG A 11 12.47 -20.95 -14.81
CA ARG A 11 11.52 -21.85 -15.46
C ARG A 11 10.82 -22.75 -14.43
N ASP A 12 9.53 -23.03 -14.67
CA ASP A 12 8.78 -23.98 -13.84
C ASP A 12 9.47 -25.36 -13.80
N GLY A 13 9.51 -25.98 -12.61
CA GLY A 13 10.20 -27.24 -12.39
C GLY A 13 11.72 -27.14 -12.18
N VAL A 14 12.33 -25.97 -12.34
CA VAL A 14 13.76 -25.75 -12.07
C VAL A 14 13.99 -25.29 -10.64
N LYS A 15 14.88 -25.98 -9.93
CA LYS A 15 15.24 -25.62 -8.54
C LYS A 15 15.91 -24.25 -8.49
N ARG A 16 15.40 -23.38 -7.62
CA ARG A 16 15.97 -22.07 -7.34
C ARG A 16 17.21 -22.19 -6.50
N ASP A 17 18.17 -21.30 -6.72
CA ASP A 17 19.31 -21.15 -5.84
C ASP A 17 18.99 -20.21 -4.65
N LYS A 18 19.78 -20.32 -3.58
CA LYS A 18 19.61 -19.51 -2.34
C LYS A 18 19.56 -17.99 -2.61
N ARG A 19 20.31 -17.53 -3.63
CA ARG A 19 20.34 -16.11 -3.97
C ARG A 19 19.05 -15.66 -4.66
N ALA A 20 18.51 -16.48 -5.55
CA ALA A 20 17.20 -16.21 -6.16
C ALA A 20 16.08 -16.19 -5.12
N GLU A 21 16.09 -17.13 -4.17
CA GLU A 21 15.16 -17.16 -3.04
C GLU A 21 15.23 -15.90 -2.20
N SER A 22 16.46 -15.46 -1.84
CA SER A 22 16.67 -14.21 -1.10
C SER A 22 16.14 -12.97 -1.84
N ILE A 23 16.37 -12.87 -3.15
CA ILE A 23 15.88 -11.76 -3.97
C ILE A 23 14.34 -11.73 -3.98
N ILE A 24 13.69 -12.90 -4.12
CA ILE A 24 12.24 -13.02 -4.11
C ILE A 24 11.70 -12.64 -2.72
N GLU A 25 12.33 -13.12 -1.65
CA GLU A 25 11.93 -12.80 -0.28
C GLU A 25 12.04 -11.30 0.00
N ASP A 26 13.12 -10.65 -0.42
CA ASP A 26 13.29 -9.20 -0.27
C ASP A 26 12.27 -8.40 -1.10
N ALA A 27 11.91 -8.88 -2.30
CA ALA A 27 10.86 -8.29 -3.11
C ALA A 27 9.48 -8.41 -2.44
N LEU A 28 9.18 -9.57 -1.83
CA LEU A 28 7.94 -9.78 -1.07
C LEU A 28 7.88 -8.94 0.20
N LYS A 29 9.00 -8.80 0.93
CA LYS A 29 9.09 -7.93 2.11
C LYS A 29 8.84 -6.47 1.75
N ARG A 30 9.43 -5.98 0.65
CA ARG A 30 9.18 -4.61 0.15
C ARG A 30 7.72 -4.43 -0.21
N TYR A 31 7.15 -5.35 -0.99
CA TYR A 31 5.75 -5.28 -1.41
C TYR A 31 4.77 -5.32 -0.22
N ARG A 32 5.04 -6.16 0.80
CA ARG A 32 4.23 -6.20 2.03
C ARG A 32 4.27 -4.85 2.76
N ARG A 33 5.46 -4.27 2.90
CA ARG A 33 5.63 -2.94 3.52
C ARG A 33 4.83 -1.87 2.78
N ASP A 34 4.89 -1.86 1.45
CA ASP A 34 4.14 -0.89 0.63
C ASP A 34 2.61 -1.04 0.85
N LEU A 35 2.11 -2.28 0.94
CA LEU A 35 0.69 -2.54 1.23
C LEU A 35 0.30 -2.12 2.64
N ASP A 36 1.15 -2.36 3.64
CA ASP A 36 0.93 -1.96 5.02
C ASP A 36 0.95 -0.43 5.16
N ASP A 37 1.84 0.27 4.44
CA ASP A 37 1.88 1.73 4.40
C ASP A 37 0.63 2.32 3.72
N GLN A 38 0.16 1.72 2.62
CA GLN A 38 -1.10 2.10 1.96
C GLN A 38 -2.29 1.91 2.90
N LEU A 39 -2.37 0.77 3.59
CA LEU A 39 -3.43 0.49 4.54
C LEU A 39 -3.45 1.53 5.67
N ARG A 40 -2.29 1.84 6.24
CA ARG A 40 -2.15 2.84 7.31
C ARG A 40 -2.64 4.22 6.89
N ILE A 41 -2.39 4.63 5.64
CA ILE A 41 -2.88 5.90 5.10
C ILE A 41 -4.41 5.90 5.00
N VAL A 42 -4.98 4.81 4.46
CA VAL A 42 -6.44 4.65 4.34
C VAL A 42 -7.12 4.60 5.71
N GLU A 43 -6.56 3.85 6.65
CA GLU A 43 -7.06 3.75 8.03
C GLU A 43 -7.08 5.13 8.71
N ARG A 44 -5.98 5.88 8.60
CA ARG A 44 -5.90 7.22 9.18
C ARG A 44 -6.96 8.15 8.62
N ASP A 45 -7.12 8.22 7.31
CA ASP A 45 -8.13 9.07 6.67
C ASP A 45 -9.56 8.62 7.06
N ALA A 46 -9.82 7.31 7.11
CA ALA A 46 -11.11 6.76 7.51
C ALA A 46 -11.44 7.11 8.97
N PHE A 47 -10.49 6.98 9.89
CA PHE A 47 -10.68 7.36 11.28
C PHE A 47 -10.86 8.86 11.47
N ASP A 48 -10.13 9.68 10.73
CA ASP A 48 -10.28 11.14 10.80
C ASP A 48 -11.64 11.59 10.27
N ARG A 49 -12.18 10.93 9.24
CA ARG A 49 -13.54 11.16 8.74
C ARG A 49 -14.59 10.68 9.75
N LEU A 50 -14.41 9.49 10.31
CA LEU A 50 -15.30 8.93 11.32
C LEU A 50 -15.42 9.86 12.51
N ARG A 51 -14.29 10.34 13.06
CA ARG A 51 -14.29 11.30 14.17
C ARG A 51 -15.11 12.54 13.86
N ARG A 52 -14.90 13.16 12.69
CA ARG A 52 -15.66 14.37 12.27
C ARG A 52 -17.15 14.12 12.17
N GLN A 53 -17.55 12.92 11.72
CA GLN A 53 -18.97 12.56 11.57
C GLN A 53 -19.64 12.22 12.89
N LEU A 54 -18.89 11.73 13.88
CA LEU A 54 -19.43 11.37 15.19
C LEU A 54 -19.53 12.55 16.18
N VAL A 55 -18.91 13.68 15.89
CA VAL A 55 -19.00 14.88 16.74
C VAL A 55 -20.45 15.32 16.87
N GLY A 56 -20.90 15.56 18.12
CA GLY A 56 -22.26 16.02 18.45
C GLY A 56 -23.29 14.91 18.62
N HIS A 57 -23.00 13.68 18.19
CA HIS A 57 -23.89 12.53 18.44
C HIS A 57 -23.72 12.00 19.86
N LYS A 58 -24.80 11.41 20.39
CA LYS A 58 -24.83 10.84 21.74
C LYS A 58 -24.44 9.36 21.75
N VAL A 59 -23.71 8.99 22.78
CA VAL A 59 -23.26 7.61 23.00
C VAL A 59 -24.28 6.86 23.85
N ALA A 60 -24.67 5.67 23.43
CA ALA A 60 -25.47 4.73 24.23
C ALA A 60 -24.59 3.82 25.12
N GLY A 61 -23.32 3.60 24.72
CA GLY A 61 -22.34 2.80 25.44
C GLY A 61 -21.04 2.63 24.64
N GLY A 62 -19.99 2.13 25.30
CA GLY A 62 -18.70 1.93 24.66
C GLY A 62 -17.59 1.70 25.67
N PRO A 63 -16.31 1.91 25.27
CA PRO A 63 -15.16 1.89 26.17
C PRO A 63 -15.38 2.81 27.39
N ASP A 64 -14.74 2.49 28.52
CA ASP A 64 -14.90 3.18 29.82
C ASP A 64 -14.75 4.71 29.77
N ALA A 65 -14.09 5.24 28.73
CA ALA A 65 -13.93 6.67 28.49
C ALA A 65 -15.24 7.39 28.09
N PHE A 66 -16.28 6.65 27.67
CA PHE A 66 -17.52 7.21 27.13
C PHE A 66 -18.72 6.85 28.00
N LYS A 67 -19.29 7.86 28.69
CA LYS A 67 -20.51 7.68 29.50
C LYS A 67 -21.75 7.77 28.61
N PRO A 68 -22.76 6.89 28.84
CA PRO A 68 -24.02 6.94 28.10
C PRO A 68 -24.71 8.32 28.21
N GLY A 69 -25.32 8.76 27.12
CA GLY A 69 -26.06 10.04 27.06
C GLY A 69 -25.17 11.28 26.83
N VAL A 70 -23.85 11.14 26.81
CA VAL A 70 -22.93 12.26 26.57
C VAL A 70 -22.75 12.47 25.06
N ALA A 71 -22.82 13.74 24.63
CA ALA A 71 -22.51 14.11 23.27
C ALA A 71 -20.98 14.05 23.04
N LEU A 72 -20.56 13.43 21.95
CA LEU A 72 -19.16 13.29 21.59
C LEU A 72 -18.54 14.63 21.18
N THR A 73 -17.40 14.97 21.77
CA THR A 73 -16.55 16.08 21.35
C THR A 73 -15.35 15.57 20.58
N MET A 74 -14.72 16.42 19.75
CA MET A 74 -13.54 16.06 19.00
C MET A 74 -12.38 15.63 19.92
N GLU A 75 -12.19 16.33 21.04
CA GLU A 75 -11.16 15.99 22.04
C GLU A 75 -11.32 14.59 22.63
N MET A 76 -12.56 14.18 22.92
CA MET A 76 -12.86 12.82 23.41
C MET A 76 -12.55 11.76 22.37
N LEU A 77 -12.84 12.04 21.10
CA LEU A 77 -12.60 11.11 19.99
C LEU A 77 -11.12 11.00 19.61
N GLU A 78 -10.33 12.08 19.76
CA GLU A 78 -8.89 12.08 19.54
C GLU A 78 -8.11 11.37 20.64
N ALA A 79 -8.60 11.38 21.84
CA ALA A 79 -7.99 10.70 22.99
C ALA A 79 -8.04 9.16 22.90
N VAL A 80 -8.86 8.62 21.98
CA VAL A 80 -9.09 7.18 21.84
C VAL A 80 -8.47 6.66 20.56
N PRO A 81 -7.78 5.49 20.60
CA PRO A 81 -7.27 4.82 19.41
C PRO A 81 -8.38 4.58 18.37
N GLY A 82 -8.06 4.71 17.08
CA GLY A 82 -9.06 4.63 16.02
C GLY A 82 -9.90 3.35 16.04
N TYR A 83 -9.28 2.20 16.33
CA TYR A 83 -9.98 0.91 16.40
C TYR A 83 -10.97 0.79 17.58
N ASP A 84 -10.73 1.50 18.69
CA ASP A 84 -11.63 1.51 19.82
C ASP A 84 -12.92 2.29 19.53
N LEU A 85 -12.91 3.16 18.50
CA LEU A 85 -14.12 3.84 18.01
C LEU A 85 -15.16 2.85 17.46
N PHE A 86 -14.76 1.68 17.00
CA PHE A 86 -15.69 0.64 16.54
C PHE A 86 -16.43 -0.05 17.67
N ASN A 87 -15.96 0.09 18.90
CA ASN A 87 -16.64 -0.43 20.08
C ASN A 87 -17.69 0.54 20.64
N LEU A 88 -17.83 1.73 20.05
CA LEU A 88 -18.85 2.68 20.41
C LEU A 88 -20.24 2.19 19.96
N ARG A 89 -21.22 2.38 20.84
CA ARG A 89 -22.64 2.21 20.53
C ARG A 89 -23.32 3.57 20.58
N MET A 90 -23.94 3.95 19.49
CA MET A 90 -24.60 5.23 19.35
C MET A 90 -26.07 5.13 19.68
N GLU A 91 -26.68 6.22 20.21
CA GLU A 91 -28.13 6.28 20.41
C GLU A 91 -28.87 6.41 19.07
N GLU A 92 -28.25 7.08 18.10
CA GLU A 92 -28.79 7.32 16.78
C GLU A 92 -28.37 6.21 15.80
N GLU A 93 -29.33 5.57 15.16
CA GLU A 93 -29.10 4.49 14.20
C GLU A 93 -28.23 4.94 13.01
N GLY A 94 -28.40 6.20 12.57
CA GLY A 94 -27.57 6.78 11.50
C GLY A 94 -26.10 6.88 11.86
N ALA A 95 -25.76 7.29 13.07
CA ALA A 95 -24.39 7.37 13.56
C ALA A 95 -23.77 5.97 13.74
N GLN A 96 -24.56 5.00 14.23
CA GLN A 96 -24.12 3.61 14.32
C GLN A 96 -23.81 3.03 12.93
N HIS A 97 -24.64 3.32 11.94
CA HIS A 97 -24.43 2.85 10.56
C HIS A 97 -23.13 3.39 9.96
N ILE A 98 -22.73 4.64 10.26
CA ILE A 98 -21.46 5.21 9.82
C ILE A 98 -20.27 4.43 10.38
N ILE A 99 -20.33 4.05 11.67
CA ILE A 99 -19.30 3.22 12.31
C ILE A 99 -19.18 1.88 11.59
N ASP A 100 -20.30 1.20 11.35
CA ASP A 100 -20.33 -0.11 10.72
C ASP A 100 -19.83 -0.06 9.26
N LEU A 101 -20.20 0.97 8.51
CA LEU A 101 -19.69 1.18 7.14
C LEU A 101 -18.18 1.42 7.13
N THR A 102 -17.67 2.24 8.05
CA THR A 102 -16.23 2.52 8.13
C THR A 102 -15.45 1.27 8.51
N MET A 103 -15.95 0.49 9.47
CA MET A 103 -15.34 -0.78 9.86
C MET A 103 -15.25 -1.76 8.67
N ARG A 104 -16.36 -1.93 7.94
CA ARG A 104 -16.40 -2.79 6.73
C ARG A 104 -15.43 -2.31 5.65
N ALA A 105 -15.38 -1.02 5.38
CA ALA A 105 -14.48 -0.45 4.36
C ALA A 105 -13.00 -0.71 4.69
N ILE A 106 -12.60 -0.60 5.96
CA ILE A 106 -11.23 -0.93 6.40
C ILE A 106 -10.97 -2.43 6.27
N GLN A 107 -11.93 -3.27 6.68
CA GLN A 107 -11.80 -4.72 6.58
C GLN A 107 -11.67 -5.16 5.12
N ASP A 108 -12.52 -4.65 4.24
CA ASP A 108 -12.46 -4.93 2.79
C ASP A 108 -11.09 -4.53 2.20
N THR A 109 -10.55 -3.40 2.62
CA THR A 109 -9.22 -2.94 2.19
C THR A 109 -8.12 -3.89 2.63
N ARG A 110 -8.18 -4.39 3.87
CA ARG A 110 -7.24 -5.40 4.39
C ARG A 110 -7.30 -6.69 3.59
N GLU A 111 -8.51 -7.22 3.39
CA GLU A 111 -8.71 -8.43 2.61
C GLU A 111 -8.21 -8.27 1.17
N GLN A 112 -8.46 -7.13 0.53
CA GLN A 112 -7.93 -6.83 -0.79
C GLN A 112 -6.40 -6.81 -0.80
N ASN A 113 -5.75 -6.22 0.20
CA ASN A 113 -4.31 -6.19 0.32
C ASN A 113 -3.72 -7.58 0.56
N ASP A 114 -4.36 -8.40 1.39
CA ASP A 114 -3.94 -9.79 1.60
C ASP A 114 -4.09 -10.64 0.33
N ARG A 115 -5.17 -10.46 -0.43
CA ARG A 115 -5.35 -11.10 -1.75
C ARG A 115 -4.28 -10.63 -2.76
N LYS A 116 -3.95 -9.34 -2.79
CA LYS A 116 -2.87 -8.79 -3.65
C LYS A 116 -1.52 -9.40 -3.27
N TYR A 117 -1.23 -9.51 -1.97
CA TYR A 117 0.00 -10.11 -1.48
C TYR A 117 0.07 -11.60 -1.84
N ALA A 118 -0.99 -12.36 -1.60
CA ALA A 118 -1.07 -13.78 -1.95
C ALA A 118 -0.86 -14.00 -3.46
N THR A 119 -1.53 -13.21 -4.30
CA THR A 119 -1.36 -13.26 -5.76
C THR A 119 0.06 -12.92 -6.20
N LYS A 120 0.68 -11.91 -5.58
CA LYS A 120 2.07 -11.53 -5.88
C LYS A 120 3.04 -12.62 -5.44
N LYS A 121 2.82 -13.21 -4.26
CA LYS A 121 3.60 -14.34 -3.75
C LYS A 121 3.51 -15.53 -4.68
N ASP A 122 2.29 -15.92 -5.10
CA ASP A 122 2.08 -17.02 -6.03
C ASP A 122 2.82 -16.80 -7.35
N LYS A 123 2.67 -15.61 -7.95
CA LYS A 123 3.39 -15.24 -9.18
C LYS A 123 4.91 -15.30 -9.05
N LEU A 124 5.47 -14.92 -7.92
CA LEU A 124 6.92 -14.95 -7.70
C LEU A 124 7.44 -16.34 -7.32
N THR A 125 6.59 -17.18 -6.72
CA THR A 125 6.96 -18.56 -6.31
C THR A 125 6.62 -19.61 -7.36
N ARG A 126 5.63 -19.36 -8.21
CA ARG A 126 5.35 -20.18 -9.37
C ARG A 126 6.46 -20.00 -10.41
N GLY A 127 6.84 -21.06 -11.12
CA GLY A 127 7.82 -20.93 -12.19
C GLY A 127 7.34 -20.00 -13.31
N ASP A 128 8.28 -19.44 -14.03
CA ASP A 128 8.02 -18.52 -15.14
C ASP A 128 8.03 -19.26 -16.48
N GLU A 129 7.13 -18.86 -17.39
CA GLU A 129 7.16 -19.31 -18.79
C GLU A 129 8.30 -18.55 -19.50
N LEU A 130 9.41 -19.24 -19.70
CA LEU A 130 10.58 -18.71 -20.40
C LEU A 130 10.67 -19.30 -21.81
N PRO A 131 11.32 -18.58 -22.77
CA PRO A 131 11.53 -19.08 -24.12
C PRO A 131 12.17 -20.48 -24.12
N PRO A 132 11.96 -21.28 -25.18
CA PRO A 132 12.57 -22.60 -25.29
C PRO A 132 14.11 -22.52 -25.13
N GLY A 133 14.66 -23.44 -24.30
CA GLY A 133 16.10 -23.48 -24.02
C GLY A 133 16.58 -22.55 -22.89
N VAL A 134 15.75 -21.62 -22.41
CA VAL A 134 16.10 -20.73 -21.28
C VAL A 134 15.65 -21.36 -19.98
N LEU A 135 16.56 -21.61 -19.07
CA LEU A 135 16.27 -22.16 -17.73
C LEU A 135 16.09 -21.06 -16.68
N LYS A 136 16.85 -19.95 -16.83
CA LYS A 136 16.86 -18.82 -15.91
C LYS A 136 17.14 -17.54 -16.68
N MET A 137 16.47 -16.44 -16.30
CA MET A 137 16.70 -15.11 -16.82
C MET A 137 16.85 -14.13 -15.66
N VAL A 138 17.82 -13.24 -15.74
CA VAL A 138 18.04 -12.19 -14.72
C VAL A 138 17.94 -10.84 -15.39
N LYS A 139 17.04 -9.98 -14.90
CA LYS A 139 16.96 -8.57 -15.29
C LYS A 139 17.65 -7.73 -14.25
N VAL A 140 18.66 -6.98 -14.66
CA VAL A 140 19.39 -6.06 -13.81
C VAL A 140 19.05 -4.64 -14.23
N TYR A 141 18.52 -3.84 -13.33
CA TYR A 141 18.22 -2.44 -13.57
C TYR A 141 19.40 -1.59 -13.09
N ILE A 142 19.90 -0.74 -13.96
CA ILE A 142 21.08 0.08 -13.70
C ILE A 142 20.67 1.55 -13.86
N ALA A 143 20.97 2.38 -12.84
CA ALA A 143 20.88 3.82 -12.92
C ALA A 143 22.22 4.42 -13.30
N GLU A 144 22.23 5.30 -14.28
CA GLU A 144 23.40 6.06 -14.68
C GLU A 144 23.06 7.55 -14.74
N ARG A 145 23.88 8.37 -14.13
CA ARG A 145 23.73 9.83 -14.17
C ARG A 145 24.70 10.39 -15.21
N ARG A 146 24.15 10.89 -16.30
CA ARG A 146 24.92 11.55 -17.37
C ARG A 146 24.71 13.06 -17.32
N ARG A 147 25.78 13.82 -17.56
CA ARG A 147 25.68 15.26 -17.80
C ARG A 147 25.19 15.49 -19.22
N LEU A 148 24.31 16.46 -19.37
CA LEU A 148 23.89 16.95 -20.67
C LEU A 148 25.09 17.48 -21.46
N GLN A 149 25.13 17.16 -22.76
CA GLN A 149 26.15 17.65 -23.67
C GLN A 149 25.50 18.28 -24.89
N PRO A 150 26.16 19.26 -25.56
CA PRO A 150 25.72 19.74 -26.85
C PRO A 150 25.58 18.57 -27.85
N GLY A 151 24.48 18.51 -28.59
CA GLY A 151 24.12 17.41 -29.46
C GLY A 151 23.12 16.39 -28.87
N ASP A 152 22.88 16.42 -27.58
CA ASP A 152 21.90 15.52 -26.97
C ASP A 152 20.47 15.90 -27.36
N LYS A 153 19.68 14.89 -27.73
CA LYS A 153 18.28 15.08 -28.10
C LYS A 153 17.39 15.01 -26.85
N MET A 154 16.62 16.05 -26.64
CA MET A 154 15.68 16.15 -25.52
C MET A 154 14.25 16.39 -26.00
N ALA A 155 13.29 15.95 -25.20
CA ALA A 155 11.88 16.20 -25.43
C ALA A 155 11.16 16.52 -24.12
N GLY A 156 10.20 17.45 -24.20
CA GLY A 156 9.27 17.73 -23.11
C GLY A 156 8.05 16.80 -23.16
N ARG A 157 7.24 16.84 -22.10
CA ARG A 157 6.02 15.98 -21.97
C ARG A 157 4.96 16.25 -23.04
N HIS A 158 4.98 17.42 -23.71
CA HIS A 158 3.99 17.85 -24.68
C HIS A 158 4.46 17.67 -26.14
N GLY A 159 5.46 16.84 -26.40
CA GLY A 159 5.93 16.53 -27.76
C GLY A 159 6.91 17.55 -28.33
N ASN A 160 7.27 18.60 -27.60
CA ASN A 160 8.33 19.52 -27.96
C ASN A 160 9.67 18.78 -27.85
N LYS A 161 10.34 18.60 -29.00
CA LYS A 161 11.66 17.93 -29.12
C LYS A 161 12.68 18.88 -29.67
N GLY A 162 13.89 18.79 -29.19
CA GLY A 162 14.99 19.61 -29.64
C GLY A 162 16.35 18.96 -29.37
N VAL A 163 17.39 19.55 -29.94
CA VAL A 163 18.78 19.16 -29.70
C VAL A 163 19.45 20.28 -28.92
N VAL A 164 20.21 19.91 -27.90
CA VAL A 164 20.96 20.87 -27.08
C VAL A 164 22.07 21.46 -27.94
N SER A 165 22.01 22.76 -28.20
CA SER A 165 23.02 23.45 -29.02
C SER A 165 24.18 24.01 -28.17
N LYS A 166 23.90 24.43 -26.96
CA LYS A 166 24.90 24.98 -26.00
C LYS A 166 24.42 24.74 -24.56
N ILE A 167 25.36 24.53 -23.65
CA ILE A 167 25.16 24.46 -22.20
C ILE A 167 25.86 25.63 -21.55
#